data_6fd5416a471cd66648287cb5a1be6fc2
#
_entry.id   6fd5416a471cd66648287cb5a1be6fc2
#
_cell.length_a   1.000
_cell.length_b   1.000
_cell.length_c   1.000
_cell.angle_alpha   90.00
_cell.angle_beta   90.00
_cell.angle_gamma   90.00
#
_symmetry.space_group_name_H-M   'P 1'
#
loop_
_entity.id
_entity.type
_entity.pdbx_description
1 polymer ?
#
loop_
_entity_poly.entity_id
_entity_poly.type
_entity_poly.pdbx_seq_one_letter_code
_entity_poly.pdbx_strand_id
1 'polypeptide(L)'
;MLTFNLKRIHLPPKSKVLDVGCGEGRHIFGSLYEFTDVYCIGLDQDIPSLEKCKEGLEFFIELDSVATVFMQGSVDKLPFEDNSFDLVICSEVLEHLLDYHVAIDEIYRVLKPGGKFLPSVPSYWPEKICWTLSRAYQNIPGGHVRIFKKHQVINEIINHGFKYDYSERFHGLHSAYWWLRCLFWKNQDSNFLVRIYKKFLEYQILNSPRWLNNFEEIINPIFGKSIAFYCEKND
;
A
#
# COMPACT_ATOMS: atom_id res chain seq x y z
N MET A 1 0.45 -9.92 1.79
CA MET A 1 -0.08 -9.73 0.41
C MET A 1 0.29 -8.34 -0.08
N LEU A 2 0.78 -8.24 -1.32
CA LEU A 2 1.14 -6.96 -1.95
C LEU A 2 -0.11 -6.30 -2.56
N THR A 3 -0.13 -4.98 -2.53
CA THR A 3 -1.17 -4.17 -3.20
C THR A 3 -0.79 -3.84 -4.65
N PHE A 4 0.44 -4.18 -5.06
CA PHE A 4 0.95 -3.92 -6.41
C PHE A 4 1.48 -5.20 -7.04
N ASN A 5 1.33 -5.32 -8.35
CA ASN A 5 2.01 -6.35 -9.13
C ASN A 5 3.40 -5.84 -9.53
N LEU A 6 4.38 -6.04 -8.64
CA LEU A 6 5.76 -5.58 -8.84
C LEU A 6 6.44 -6.22 -10.05
N LYS A 7 5.99 -7.42 -10.50
CA LYS A 7 6.51 -8.08 -11.71
C LYS A 7 6.35 -7.26 -12.99
N ARG A 8 5.46 -6.27 -12.98
CA ARG A 8 5.26 -5.36 -14.11
C ARG A 8 6.15 -4.12 -14.08
N ILE A 9 6.92 -3.97 -13.00
CA ILE A 9 7.85 -2.86 -12.84
C ILE A 9 9.24 -3.34 -13.21
N HIS A 10 9.87 -2.62 -14.13
CA HIS A 10 11.25 -2.88 -14.51
C HIS A 10 12.14 -1.82 -13.87
N LEU A 11 13.03 -2.26 -13.00
CA LEU A 11 14.04 -1.40 -12.37
C LEU A 11 15.44 -1.86 -12.80
N PRO A 12 16.31 -0.95 -13.20
CA PRO A 12 17.71 -1.29 -13.45
C PRO A 12 18.41 -1.71 -12.13
N PRO A 13 19.51 -2.47 -12.19
CA PRO A 13 20.32 -2.77 -11.01
C PRO A 13 20.74 -1.50 -10.28
N LYS A 14 20.85 -1.58 -8.95
CA LYS A 14 21.18 -0.45 -8.04
C LYS A 14 20.11 0.64 -7.97
N SER A 15 18.89 0.34 -8.40
CA SER A 15 17.76 1.25 -8.22
C SER A 15 17.47 1.48 -6.74
N LYS A 16 17.03 2.70 -6.43
CA LYS A 16 16.59 3.10 -5.09
C LYS A 16 15.07 3.06 -5.01
N VAL A 17 14.55 2.31 -4.07
CA VAL A 17 13.11 2.14 -3.79
C VAL A 17 12.80 2.80 -2.44
N LEU A 18 11.79 3.66 -2.41
CA LEU A 18 11.24 4.26 -1.20
C LEU A 18 9.81 3.75 -0.99
N ASP A 19 9.50 3.26 0.21
CA ASP A 19 8.13 2.96 0.65
C ASP A 19 7.73 3.96 1.73
N VAL A 20 6.81 4.85 1.40
CA VAL A 20 6.35 5.93 2.28
C VAL A 20 5.09 5.48 3.00
N GLY A 21 5.13 5.50 4.34
CA GLY A 21 4.13 4.84 5.17
C GLY A 21 4.26 3.32 5.07
N CYS A 22 5.48 2.83 5.22
CA CYS A 22 5.80 1.42 4.96
C CYS A 22 5.14 0.44 5.94
N GLY A 23 4.60 0.93 7.08
CA GLY A 23 4.03 0.10 8.13
C GLY A 23 5.01 -1.00 8.57
N GLU A 24 4.56 -2.24 8.54
CA GLU A 24 5.39 -3.42 8.88
C GLU A 24 6.24 -3.93 7.69
N GLY A 25 6.54 -3.08 6.68
CA GLY A 25 7.51 -3.35 5.62
C GLY A 25 7.02 -4.25 4.46
N ARG A 26 5.72 -4.49 4.34
CA ARG A 26 5.13 -5.38 3.34
C ARG A 26 5.66 -5.18 1.93
N HIS A 27 5.73 -3.92 1.47
CA HIS A 27 6.18 -3.60 0.11
C HIS A 27 7.70 -3.56 -0.01
N ILE A 28 8.42 -3.25 1.07
CA ILE A 28 9.88 -3.38 1.13
C ILE A 28 10.26 -4.85 0.92
N PHE A 29 9.71 -5.77 1.71
CA PHE A 29 10.01 -7.20 1.55
C PHE A 29 9.57 -7.74 0.18
N GLY A 30 8.44 -7.25 -0.34
CA GLY A 30 8.02 -7.57 -1.70
C GLY A 30 9.00 -7.09 -2.76
N SER A 31 9.56 -5.90 -2.59
CA SER A 31 10.57 -5.32 -3.50
C SER A 31 11.88 -6.10 -3.45
N LEU A 32 12.33 -6.48 -2.24
CA LEU A 32 13.52 -7.33 -2.05
C LEU A 32 13.38 -8.69 -2.69
N TYR A 33 12.18 -9.26 -2.68
CA TYR A 33 11.91 -10.55 -3.31
C TYR A 33 11.86 -10.47 -4.84
N GLU A 34 11.28 -9.38 -5.37
CA GLU A 34 11.02 -9.25 -6.82
C GLU A 34 12.19 -8.66 -7.60
N PHE A 35 12.91 -7.71 -7.01
CA PHE A 35 13.99 -7.00 -7.68
C PHE A 35 15.36 -7.48 -7.19
N THR A 36 16.30 -7.57 -8.10
CA THR A 36 17.70 -7.86 -7.78
C THR A 36 18.52 -6.58 -7.68
N ASP A 37 19.44 -6.55 -6.71
CA ASP A 37 20.39 -5.43 -6.53
C ASP A 37 19.69 -4.05 -6.41
N VAL A 38 18.77 -3.93 -5.44
CA VAL A 38 18.06 -2.67 -5.15
C VAL A 38 18.38 -2.18 -3.74
N TYR A 39 18.32 -0.85 -3.56
CA TYR A 39 18.43 -0.19 -2.25
C TYR A 39 17.02 0.20 -1.79
N CYS A 40 16.56 -0.36 -0.68
CA CYS A 40 15.22 -0.10 -0.17
C CYS A 40 15.24 0.78 1.07
N ILE A 41 14.36 1.78 1.11
CA ILE A 41 14.15 2.62 2.28
C ILE A 41 12.67 2.55 2.64
N GLY A 42 12.37 2.12 3.87
CA GLY A 42 11.03 2.19 4.45
C GLY A 42 10.95 3.39 5.40
N LEU A 43 9.97 4.28 5.17
CA LEU A 43 9.74 5.44 6.02
C LEU A 43 8.33 5.34 6.60
N ASP A 44 8.22 5.49 7.94
CA ASP A 44 6.94 5.51 8.65
C ASP A 44 7.02 6.42 9.88
N GLN A 45 5.88 6.88 10.38
CA GLN A 45 5.80 7.64 11.63
C GLN A 45 5.73 6.71 12.86
N ASP A 46 5.22 5.49 12.68
CA ASP A 46 4.98 4.50 13.74
C ASP A 46 6.23 3.68 14.07
N ILE A 47 6.90 4.02 15.17
CA ILE A 47 8.11 3.32 15.62
C ILE A 47 7.88 1.82 15.84
N PRO A 48 6.78 1.36 16.50
CA PRO A 48 6.53 -0.07 16.65
C PRO A 48 6.45 -0.85 15.33
N SER A 49 5.90 -0.26 14.28
CA SER A 49 5.89 -0.87 12.94
C SER A 49 7.31 -0.97 12.35
N LEU A 50 8.13 0.06 12.52
CA LEU A 50 9.53 0.05 12.07
C LEU A 50 10.40 -0.98 12.82
N GLU A 51 10.12 -1.22 14.10
CA GLU A 51 10.78 -2.29 14.87
C GLU A 51 10.47 -3.67 14.29
N LYS A 52 9.21 -3.95 13.98
CA LYS A 52 8.81 -5.19 13.28
C LYS A 52 9.45 -5.33 11.89
N CYS A 53 9.63 -4.22 11.17
CA CYS A 53 10.38 -4.23 9.91
C CYS A 53 11.82 -4.71 10.11
N LYS A 54 12.50 -4.21 11.15
CA LYS A 54 13.88 -4.61 11.46
C LYS A 54 13.96 -6.08 11.83
N GLU A 55 13.04 -6.56 12.68
CA GLU A 55 12.92 -7.98 13.02
C GLU A 55 12.65 -8.84 11.77
N GLY A 56 11.72 -8.40 10.89
CA GLY A 56 11.42 -9.08 9.64
C GLY A 56 12.60 -9.15 8.69
N LEU A 57 13.46 -8.13 8.67
CA LEU A 57 14.65 -8.09 7.81
C LEU A 57 15.67 -9.18 8.17
N GLU A 58 15.75 -9.59 9.43
CA GLU A 58 16.66 -10.65 9.87
C GLU A 58 16.42 -11.98 9.14
N PHE A 59 15.18 -12.24 8.70
CA PHE A 59 14.86 -13.42 7.89
C PHE A 59 15.31 -13.32 6.42
N PHE A 60 15.73 -12.13 5.97
CA PHE A 60 16.25 -11.89 4.62
C PHE A 60 17.78 -11.78 4.57
N ILE A 61 18.48 -11.95 5.69
CA ILE A 61 19.95 -11.74 5.82
C ILE A 61 20.79 -12.70 4.95
N GLU A 62 20.21 -13.77 4.41
CA GLU A 62 20.91 -14.61 3.41
C GLU A 62 21.10 -13.90 2.04
N LEU A 63 20.52 -12.71 1.87
CA LEU A 63 20.69 -11.86 0.69
C LEU A 63 21.83 -10.86 0.94
N ASP A 64 23.05 -11.32 0.87
CA ASP A 64 24.33 -10.64 1.17
C ASP A 64 24.60 -9.30 0.46
N SER A 65 23.65 -8.72 -0.25
CA SER A 65 23.87 -7.54 -1.09
C SER A 65 22.81 -6.44 -0.97
N VAL A 66 21.80 -6.56 -0.10
CA VAL A 66 20.66 -5.62 -0.13
C VAL A 66 20.75 -4.62 1.01
N ALA A 67 21.14 -3.37 0.70
CA ALA A 67 21.07 -2.29 1.67
C ALA A 67 19.61 -1.87 1.89
N THR A 68 19.04 -2.22 3.05
CA THR A 68 17.70 -1.80 3.46
C THR A 68 17.80 -0.97 4.73
N VAL A 69 17.12 0.17 4.75
CA VAL A 69 17.05 1.07 5.90
C VAL A 69 15.58 1.34 6.24
N PHE A 70 15.26 1.27 7.53
CA PHE A 70 13.99 1.72 8.07
C PHE A 70 14.20 2.94 8.94
N MET A 71 13.45 4.02 8.67
CA MET A 71 13.62 5.28 9.36
C MET A 71 12.28 5.92 9.71
N GLN A 72 12.26 6.63 10.83
CA GLN A 72 11.10 7.42 11.23
C GLN A 72 11.05 8.73 10.43
N GLY A 73 9.88 9.06 9.89
CA GLY A 73 9.66 10.31 9.19
C GLY A 73 8.23 10.52 8.74
N SER A 74 7.93 11.73 8.28
CA SER A 74 6.64 12.10 7.69
C SER A 74 6.77 12.25 6.18
N VAL A 75 5.71 11.85 5.47
CA VAL A 75 5.62 12.02 4.03
C VAL A 75 5.50 13.51 3.62
N ASP A 76 5.05 14.37 4.52
CA ASP A 76 4.90 15.81 4.26
C ASP A 76 6.25 16.54 4.13
N LYS A 77 7.34 15.90 4.57
CA LYS A 77 8.70 16.42 4.45
C LYS A 77 9.68 15.27 4.41
N LEU A 78 9.96 14.79 3.21
CA LEU A 78 10.89 13.67 3.00
C LEU A 78 12.36 14.14 3.15
N PRO A 79 13.16 13.48 4.01
CA PRO A 79 14.54 13.89 4.29
C PRO A 79 15.52 13.42 3.19
N PHE A 80 15.13 13.57 1.94
CA PHE A 80 15.90 13.13 0.78
C PHE A 80 16.08 14.27 -0.21
N GLU A 81 17.15 14.21 -0.98
CA GLU A 81 17.43 15.13 -2.08
C GLU A 81 16.44 14.92 -3.24
N ASP A 82 16.30 15.93 -4.07
CA ASP A 82 15.51 15.85 -5.31
C ASP A 82 16.06 14.75 -6.22
N ASN A 83 15.17 14.09 -6.95
CA ASN A 83 15.53 13.09 -7.96
C ASN A 83 16.44 11.96 -7.44
N SER A 84 16.13 11.46 -6.23
CA SER A 84 16.92 10.43 -5.53
C SER A 84 16.47 9.01 -5.80
N PHE A 85 15.17 8.79 -6.11
CA PHE A 85 14.55 7.46 -6.17
C PHE A 85 14.10 7.09 -7.58
N ASP A 86 14.25 5.81 -7.90
CA ASP A 86 13.76 5.21 -9.14
C ASP A 86 12.31 4.72 -9.00
N LEU A 87 11.90 4.33 -7.77
CA LEU A 87 10.56 3.91 -7.42
C LEU A 87 10.16 4.48 -6.08
N VAL A 88 8.96 5.06 -5.99
CA VAL A 88 8.30 5.41 -4.73
C VAL A 88 6.96 4.69 -4.64
N ILE A 89 6.76 3.96 -3.55
CA ILE A 89 5.50 3.31 -3.17
C ILE A 89 4.85 4.17 -2.07
N CYS A 90 3.53 4.38 -2.15
CA CYS A 90 2.72 5.08 -1.15
C CYS A 90 1.38 4.35 -1.03
N SER A 91 1.36 3.30 -0.20
CA SER A 91 0.24 2.35 -0.14
C SER A 91 -0.67 2.59 1.04
N GLU A 92 -1.92 2.98 0.79
CA GLU A 92 -2.94 3.21 1.84
C GLU A 92 -2.46 4.28 2.85
N VAL A 93 -1.98 5.42 2.35
CA VAL A 93 -1.47 6.55 3.16
C VAL A 93 -2.26 7.83 2.89
N LEU A 94 -2.54 8.15 1.62
CA LEU A 94 -3.11 9.44 1.22
C LEU A 94 -4.49 9.72 1.84
N GLU A 95 -5.26 8.69 2.12
CA GLU A 95 -6.58 8.78 2.78
C GLU A 95 -6.51 9.21 4.25
N HIS A 96 -5.34 9.07 4.89
CA HIS A 96 -5.11 9.46 6.29
C HIS A 96 -4.62 10.90 6.43
N LEU A 97 -4.04 11.49 5.39
CA LEU A 97 -3.43 12.81 5.44
C LEU A 97 -4.49 13.90 5.34
N LEU A 98 -4.42 14.93 6.17
CA LEU A 98 -5.29 16.10 6.04
C LEU A 98 -5.02 16.84 4.74
N ASP A 99 -3.75 17.06 4.42
CA ASP A 99 -3.30 17.61 3.13
C ASP A 99 -2.39 16.61 2.43
N TYR A 100 -2.97 15.82 1.53
CA TYR A 100 -2.23 14.83 0.74
C TYR A 100 -1.50 15.45 -0.46
N HIS A 101 -1.79 16.70 -0.82
CA HIS A 101 -1.11 17.38 -1.92
C HIS A 101 0.37 17.58 -1.61
N VAL A 102 0.68 18.00 -0.37
CA VAL A 102 2.06 18.15 0.10
C VAL A 102 2.83 16.82 -0.01
N ALA A 103 2.17 15.71 0.32
CA ALA A 103 2.78 14.38 0.20
C ALA A 103 3.08 14.02 -1.26
N ILE A 104 2.15 14.30 -2.18
CA ILE A 104 2.35 14.03 -3.62
C ILE A 104 3.46 14.93 -4.18
N ASP A 105 3.54 16.20 -3.79
CA ASP A 105 4.61 17.11 -4.18
C ASP A 105 5.99 16.63 -3.70
N GLU A 106 6.09 16.18 -2.46
CA GLU A 106 7.34 15.63 -1.92
C GLU A 106 7.75 14.33 -2.63
N ILE A 107 6.79 13.45 -2.92
CA ILE A 107 7.03 12.23 -3.70
C ILE A 107 7.50 12.60 -5.12
N TYR A 108 6.86 13.57 -5.76
CA TYR A 108 7.30 14.07 -7.06
C TYR A 108 8.71 14.62 -7.02
N ARG A 109 9.03 15.42 -6.00
CA ARG A 109 10.36 16.03 -5.81
C ARG A 109 11.46 14.97 -5.71
N VAL A 110 11.27 13.94 -4.88
CA VAL A 110 12.31 12.94 -4.64
C VAL A 110 12.42 11.88 -5.74
N LEU A 111 11.43 11.72 -6.60
CA LEU A 111 11.50 10.81 -7.74
C LEU A 111 12.37 11.39 -8.84
N LYS A 112 13.18 10.55 -9.47
CA LYS A 112 13.91 10.87 -10.69
C LYS A 112 12.96 11.08 -11.87
N PRO A 113 13.34 11.87 -12.89
CA PRO A 113 12.64 11.83 -14.17
C PRO A 113 12.53 10.39 -14.69
N GLY A 114 11.37 10.00 -15.20
CA GLY A 114 11.08 8.61 -15.60
C GLY A 114 10.89 7.63 -14.42
N GLY A 115 11.06 8.08 -13.17
CA GLY A 115 10.85 7.27 -11.95
C GLY A 115 9.40 6.87 -11.77
N LYS A 116 9.16 5.70 -11.15
CA LYS A 116 7.83 5.12 -10.98
C LYS A 116 7.20 5.53 -9.65
N PHE A 117 5.94 5.91 -9.69
CA PHE A 117 5.12 6.20 -8.53
C PHE A 117 3.97 5.19 -8.43
N LEU A 118 3.90 4.47 -7.32
CA LEU A 118 2.86 3.48 -7.04
C LEU A 118 2.02 3.89 -5.83
N PRO A 119 1.02 4.77 -5.98
CA PRO A 119 0.06 5.04 -4.92
C PRO A 119 -1.06 3.99 -4.89
N SER A 120 -1.57 3.68 -3.71
CA SER A 120 -2.85 2.99 -3.55
C SER A 120 -3.73 3.67 -2.51
N VAL A 121 -5.02 3.52 -2.67
CA VAL A 121 -6.03 3.99 -1.72
C VAL A 121 -7.16 2.95 -1.59
N PRO A 122 -7.95 2.98 -0.51
CA PRO A 122 -9.14 2.15 -0.41
C PRO A 122 -10.09 2.39 -1.59
N SER A 123 -10.62 1.31 -2.14
CA SER A 123 -11.62 1.40 -3.22
C SER A 123 -12.90 2.04 -2.72
N TYR A 124 -13.49 2.94 -3.51
CA TYR A 124 -14.63 3.77 -3.11
C TYR A 124 -15.81 2.98 -2.54
N TRP A 125 -16.31 1.97 -3.28
CA TRP A 125 -17.50 1.22 -2.87
C TRP A 125 -17.28 0.32 -1.67
N PRO A 126 -16.20 -0.51 -1.59
CA PRO A 126 -15.92 -1.30 -0.42
C PRO A 126 -15.79 -0.46 0.86
N GLU A 127 -15.11 0.67 0.78
CA GLU A 127 -14.92 1.57 1.92
C GLU A 127 -16.21 2.30 2.29
N LYS A 128 -17.00 2.72 1.29
CA LYS A 128 -18.31 3.36 1.52
C LYS A 128 -19.28 2.44 2.25
N ILE A 129 -19.26 1.13 1.96
CA ILE A 129 -20.04 0.13 2.68
C ILE A 129 -19.58 0.06 4.15
N CYS A 130 -18.28 0.02 4.42
CA CYS A 130 -17.74 0.04 5.79
C CYS A 130 -18.24 1.26 6.57
N TRP A 131 -18.16 2.45 5.99
CA TRP A 131 -18.66 3.69 6.62
C TRP A 131 -20.17 3.69 6.86
N THR A 132 -20.93 3.06 5.96
CA THR A 132 -22.39 2.93 6.12
C THR A 132 -22.75 1.95 7.24
N LEU A 133 -21.99 0.85 7.37
CA LEU A 133 -22.22 -0.18 8.37
C LEU A 133 -21.79 0.24 9.77
N SER A 134 -20.74 1.07 9.89
CA SER A 134 -20.16 1.42 11.20
C SER A 134 -19.69 2.89 11.25
N ARG A 135 -20.44 3.72 11.97
CA ARG A 135 -19.98 5.08 12.31
C ARG A 135 -18.75 5.08 13.24
N ALA A 136 -18.62 4.06 14.07
CA ALA A 136 -17.45 3.91 14.95
C ALA A 136 -16.18 3.63 14.15
N TYR A 137 -16.26 2.82 13.09
CA TYR A 137 -15.17 2.63 12.14
C TYR A 137 -14.81 3.93 11.41
N GLN A 138 -15.80 4.67 10.91
CA GLN A 138 -15.58 5.95 10.24
C GLN A 138 -14.85 6.97 11.12
N ASN A 139 -15.13 6.98 12.43
CA ASN A 139 -14.61 7.96 13.38
C ASN A 139 -13.44 7.44 14.23
N ILE A 140 -12.79 6.36 13.81
CA ILE A 140 -11.64 5.83 14.54
C ILE A 140 -10.47 6.83 14.47
N PRO A 141 -9.82 7.16 15.61
CA PRO A 141 -8.65 8.05 15.60
C PRO A 141 -7.55 7.48 14.68
N GLY A 142 -6.98 8.34 13.83
CA GLY A 142 -5.99 7.90 12.83
C GLY A 142 -6.57 7.10 11.66
N GLY A 143 -7.90 6.95 11.56
CA GLY A 143 -8.57 6.29 10.44
C GLY A 143 -8.62 7.15 9.17
N HIS A 144 -9.39 6.69 8.20
CA HIS A 144 -9.54 7.38 6.92
C HIS A 144 -10.32 8.69 7.08
N VAL A 145 -9.72 9.80 6.74
CA VAL A 145 -10.39 11.12 6.77
C VAL A 145 -11.21 11.37 5.50
N ARG A 146 -11.00 10.58 4.45
CA ARG A 146 -11.72 10.64 3.17
C ARG A 146 -11.81 9.31 2.45
N ILE A 147 -12.72 9.24 1.49
CA ILE A 147 -12.79 8.13 0.52
C ILE A 147 -12.58 8.72 -0.87
N PHE A 148 -11.55 8.28 -1.56
CA PHE A 148 -11.26 8.72 -2.92
C PHE A 148 -12.10 8.01 -3.96
N LYS A 149 -12.56 8.75 -4.98
CA LYS A 149 -13.03 8.16 -6.23
C LYS A 149 -11.83 7.99 -7.17
N LYS A 150 -11.82 6.93 -7.97
CA LYS A 150 -10.72 6.62 -8.91
C LYS A 150 -10.31 7.82 -9.76
N HIS A 151 -11.28 8.51 -10.38
CA HIS A 151 -11.01 9.66 -11.25
C HIS A 151 -10.42 10.85 -10.50
N GLN A 152 -10.75 11.04 -9.22
CA GLN A 152 -10.15 12.09 -8.39
C GLN A 152 -8.65 11.83 -8.20
N VAL A 153 -8.27 10.60 -7.82
CA VAL A 153 -6.87 10.23 -7.66
C VAL A 153 -6.10 10.39 -8.97
N ILE A 154 -6.68 9.96 -10.11
CA ILE A 154 -6.04 10.13 -11.43
C ILE A 154 -5.82 11.61 -11.74
N ASN A 155 -6.82 12.46 -11.51
CA ASN A 155 -6.69 13.89 -11.77
C ASN A 155 -5.61 14.53 -10.89
N GLU A 156 -5.57 14.17 -9.60
CA GLU A 156 -4.52 14.67 -8.68
C GLU A 156 -3.12 14.25 -9.13
N ILE A 157 -2.93 12.98 -9.48
CA ILE A 157 -1.67 12.46 -9.99
C ILE A 157 -1.21 13.26 -11.25
N ILE A 158 -2.13 13.49 -12.19
CA ILE A 158 -1.83 14.24 -13.42
C ILE A 158 -1.53 15.71 -13.11
N ASN A 159 -2.31 16.34 -12.21
CA ASN A 159 -2.12 17.74 -11.83
C ASN A 159 -0.76 18.00 -11.14
N HIS A 160 -0.20 16.99 -10.45
CA HIS A 160 1.13 17.06 -9.84
C HIS A 160 2.26 16.65 -10.80
N GLY A 161 2.00 16.51 -12.11
CA GLY A 161 3.02 16.31 -13.14
C GLY A 161 3.35 14.85 -13.44
N PHE A 162 2.61 13.89 -12.89
CA PHE A 162 2.80 12.49 -13.23
C PHE A 162 2.01 12.10 -14.49
N LYS A 163 2.55 11.17 -15.23
CA LYS A 163 1.83 10.42 -16.26
C LYS A 163 1.14 9.23 -15.60
N TYR A 164 -0.17 9.12 -15.76
CA TYR A 164 -0.94 7.95 -15.36
C TYR A 164 -0.90 6.89 -16.47
N ASP A 165 -0.50 5.66 -16.13
CA ASP A 165 -0.48 4.54 -17.08
C ASP A 165 -1.76 3.69 -16.93
N TYR A 166 -1.97 3.05 -15.79
CA TYR A 166 -3.15 2.21 -15.52
C TYR A 166 -3.39 2.03 -14.02
N SER A 167 -4.47 1.34 -13.68
CA SER A 167 -4.77 0.97 -12.29
C SER A 167 -5.43 -0.40 -12.21
N GLU A 168 -5.19 -1.08 -11.09
CA GLU A 168 -5.74 -2.39 -10.78
C GLU A 168 -6.36 -2.40 -9.38
N ARG A 169 -7.28 -3.33 -9.12
CA ARG A 169 -7.84 -3.55 -7.79
C ARG A 169 -7.36 -4.85 -7.22
N PHE A 170 -7.17 -4.88 -5.90
CA PHE A 170 -6.62 -6.00 -5.16
C PHE A 170 -7.44 -6.28 -3.91
N HIS A 171 -7.28 -7.49 -3.37
CA HIS A 171 -7.83 -7.88 -2.08
C HIS A 171 -9.35 -7.94 -2.03
N GLY A 172 -9.99 -8.52 -3.07
CA GLY A 172 -11.44 -8.61 -3.16
C GLY A 172 -12.07 -9.41 -2.03
N LEU A 173 -11.44 -10.49 -1.58
CA LEU A 173 -11.88 -11.28 -0.44
C LEU A 173 -11.80 -10.50 0.87
N HIS A 174 -10.85 -9.57 1.01
CA HIS A 174 -10.72 -8.74 2.20
C HIS A 174 -11.87 -7.75 2.36
N SER A 175 -12.55 -7.34 1.28
CA SER A 175 -13.72 -6.47 1.37
C SER A 175 -14.82 -7.07 2.21
N ALA A 176 -15.17 -8.34 1.97
CA ALA A 176 -16.20 -9.04 2.74
C ALA A 176 -15.81 -9.19 4.22
N TYR A 177 -14.53 -9.42 4.53
CA TYR A 177 -14.04 -9.44 5.90
C TYR A 177 -14.25 -8.11 6.61
N TRP A 178 -13.90 -6.99 5.97
CA TRP A 178 -14.07 -5.67 6.56
C TRP A 178 -15.54 -5.30 6.71
N TRP A 179 -16.42 -5.70 5.78
CA TRP A 179 -17.86 -5.51 5.93
C TRP A 179 -18.41 -6.27 7.13
N LEU A 180 -18.01 -7.53 7.34
CA LEU A 180 -18.37 -8.29 8.54
C LEU A 180 -17.84 -7.62 9.81
N ARG A 181 -16.60 -7.17 9.83
CA ARG A 181 -16.04 -6.43 10.98
C ARG A 181 -16.84 -5.17 11.28
N CYS A 182 -17.18 -4.38 10.26
CA CYS A 182 -17.97 -3.16 10.42
C CYS A 182 -19.39 -3.48 10.91
N LEU A 183 -20.03 -4.53 10.39
CA LEU A 183 -21.36 -4.97 10.80
C LEU A 183 -21.38 -5.37 12.28
N PHE A 184 -20.36 -6.05 12.74
CA PHE A 184 -20.22 -6.54 14.11
C PHE A 184 -19.21 -5.72 14.93
N TRP A 185 -19.05 -4.43 14.66
CA TRP A 185 -17.98 -3.59 15.21
C TRP A 185 -17.80 -3.69 16.73
N LYS A 186 -18.91 -3.71 17.49
CA LYS A 186 -18.87 -3.77 18.97
C LYS A 186 -18.29 -5.07 19.52
N ASN A 187 -18.42 -6.17 18.79
CA ASN A 187 -17.97 -7.50 19.19
C ASN A 187 -17.18 -8.21 18.10
N GLN A 188 -16.54 -7.45 17.21
CA GLN A 188 -15.83 -7.96 16.02
C GLN A 188 -14.80 -9.03 16.35
N ASP A 189 -14.08 -8.91 17.46
CA ASP A 189 -13.02 -9.84 17.83
C ASP A 189 -13.55 -11.16 18.44
N SER A 190 -14.75 -11.14 19.01
CA SER A 190 -15.42 -12.32 19.60
C SER A 190 -16.44 -12.97 18.65
N ASN A 191 -16.90 -12.26 17.62
CA ASN A 191 -17.93 -12.74 16.71
C ASN A 191 -17.45 -13.96 15.89
N PHE A 192 -18.26 -15.01 15.89
CA PHE A 192 -17.95 -16.29 15.25
C PHE A 192 -17.72 -16.16 13.73
N LEU A 193 -18.56 -15.37 13.02
CA LEU A 193 -18.45 -15.18 11.57
C LEU A 193 -17.17 -14.44 11.21
N VAL A 194 -16.86 -13.38 11.95
CA VAL A 194 -15.62 -12.61 11.75
C VAL A 194 -14.39 -13.49 11.95
N ARG A 195 -14.40 -14.31 13.03
CA ARG A 195 -13.28 -15.22 13.34
C ARG A 195 -13.10 -16.32 12.30
N ILE A 196 -14.19 -16.93 11.80
CA ILE A 196 -14.10 -17.93 10.74
C ILE A 196 -13.55 -17.29 9.47
N TYR A 197 -14.08 -16.12 9.08
CA TYR A 197 -13.62 -15.45 7.88
C TYR A 197 -12.15 -15.03 7.99
N LYS A 198 -11.72 -14.57 9.17
CA LYS A 198 -10.30 -14.26 9.42
C LYS A 198 -9.42 -15.50 9.19
N LYS A 199 -9.79 -16.66 9.74
CA LYS A 199 -9.06 -17.93 9.52
C LYS A 199 -9.03 -18.33 8.03
N PHE A 200 -10.10 -18.07 7.30
CA PHE A 200 -10.15 -18.32 5.86
C PHE A 200 -9.13 -17.44 5.10
N LEU A 201 -9.02 -16.14 5.44
CA LEU A 201 -8.03 -15.27 4.86
C LEU A 201 -6.60 -15.64 5.28
N GLU A 202 -6.39 -16.02 6.53
CA GLU A 202 -5.09 -16.55 6.99
C GLU A 202 -4.70 -17.79 6.20
N TYR A 203 -5.64 -18.72 5.97
CA TYR A 203 -5.41 -19.89 5.12
C TYR A 203 -5.04 -19.50 3.69
N GLN A 204 -5.73 -18.52 3.09
CA GLN A 204 -5.40 -18.01 1.76
C GLN A 204 -3.97 -17.46 1.69
N ILE A 205 -3.58 -16.63 2.67
CA ILE A 205 -2.26 -15.99 2.71
C ILE A 205 -1.15 -17.02 2.89
N LEU A 206 -1.31 -17.95 3.84
CA LEU A 206 -0.26 -18.91 4.19
C LEU A 206 -0.09 -20.01 3.15
N ASN A 207 -1.17 -20.49 2.53
CA ASN A 207 -1.14 -21.62 1.62
C ASN A 207 -1.20 -21.21 0.14
N SER A 208 -1.60 -19.98 -0.15
CA SER A 208 -1.72 -19.43 -1.52
C SER A 208 -2.35 -20.41 -2.53
N PRO A 209 -3.53 -21.02 -2.24
CA PRO A 209 -4.09 -22.04 -3.12
C PRO A 209 -4.50 -21.40 -4.46
N ARG A 210 -3.99 -21.97 -5.57
CA ARG A 210 -4.17 -21.40 -6.93
C ARG A 210 -5.62 -21.09 -7.28
N TRP A 211 -6.55 -22.00 -6.92
CA TRP A 211 -7.97 -21.82 -7.24
C TRP A 211 -8.57 -20.59 -6.53
N LEU A 212 -8.14 -20.32 -5.29
CA LEU A 212 -8.65 -19.21 -4.49
C LEU A 212 -8.03 -17.88 -4.97
N ASN A 213 -6.76 -17.90 -5.33
CA ASN A 213 -6.10 -16.72 -5.92
C ASN A 213 -6.73 -16.37 -7.28
N ASN A 214 -6.98 -17.34 -8.15
CA ASN A 214 -7.68 -17.13 -9.43
C ASN A 214 -9.10 -16.59 -9.20
N PHE A 215 -9.82 -17.11 -8.19
CA PHE A 215 -11.14 -16.60 -7.83
C PHE A 215 -11.06 -15.13 -7.36
N GLU A 216 -10.08 -14.80 -6.51
CA GLU A 216 -9.86 -13.42 -6.08
C GLU A 216 -9.54 -12.50 -7.25
N GLU A 217 -8.71 -12.92 -8.20
CA GLU A 217 -8.41 -12.15 -9.41
C GLU A 217 -9.69 -11.84 -10.23
N ILE A 218 -10.61 -12.80 -10.35
CA ILE A 218 -11.88 -12.61 -11.05
C ILE A 218 -12.77 -11.56 -10.35
N ILE A 219 -12.81 -11.56 -9.02
CA ILE A 219 -13.66 -10.65 -8.26
C ILE A 219 -13.02 -9.29 -7.97
N ASN A 220 -11.71 -9.17 -8.06
CA ASN A 220 -10.97 -7.94 -7.78
C ASN A 220 -11.47 -6.70 -8.54
N PRO A 221 -11.83 -6.77 -9.84
CA PRO A 221 -12.32 -5.61 -10.58
C PRO A 221 -13.58 -4.97 -9.97
N ILE A 222 -14.39 -5.74 -9.23
CA ILE A 222 -15.64 -5.29 -8.62
C ILE A 222 -15.45 -5.06 -7.12
N PHE A 223 -14.90 -6.06 -6.43
CA PHE A 223 -14.84 -6.11 -4.97
C PHE A 223 -13.47 -5.80 -4.37
N GLY A 224 -12.45 -5.52 -5.19
CA GLY A 224 -11.12 -5.22 -4.70
C GLY A 224 -11.15 -4.10 -3.65
N LYS A 225 -10.60 -4.39 -2.45
CA LYS A 225 -10.59 -3.46 -1.31
C LYS A 225 -9.72 -2.25 -1.60
N SER A 226 -8.59 -2.47 -2.23
CA SER A 226 -7.63 -1.43 -2.58
C SER A 226 -7.58 -1.22 -4.08
N ILE A 227 -7.40 0.03 -4.50
CA ILE A 227 -7.10 0.38 -5.88
C ILE A 227 -5.67 0.93 -5.95
N ALA A 228 -4.83 0.29 -6.74
CA ALA A 228 -3.46 0.65 -7.00
C ALA A 228 -3.35 1.39 -8.34
N PHE A 229 -2.52 2.40 -8.39
CA PHE A 229 -2.23 3.17 -9.59
C PHE A 229 -0.76 2.99 -9.96
N TYR A 230 -0.49 2.98 -11.24
CA TYR A 230 0.86 2.89 -11.81
C TYR A 230 1.12 4.16 -12.59
N CYS A 231 2.11 4.91 -12.15
CA CYS A 231 2.38 6.25 -12.65
C CYS A 231 3.89 6.43 -12.86
N GLU A 232 4.24 7.43 -13.65
CA GLU A 232 5.62 7.77 -13.97
C GLU A 232 5.79 9.28 -13.86
N LYS A 233 6.92 9.74 -13.29
CA LYS A 233 7.28 11.14 -13.31
C LYS A 233 7.69 11.52 -14.75
N ASN A 234 7.09 12.58 -15.29
CA ASN A 234 7.49 13.11 -16.59
C ASN A 234 8.96 13.55 -16.56
N ASP A 235 9.61 13.45 -17.73
CA ASP A 235 10.99 13.92 -17.95
C ASP A 235 11.14 15.43 -17.75
#